data_f30e55cf0df9fa09820956c86069a175
#
_entry.id   f30e55cf0df9fa09820956c86069a175
#
_cell.length_a   1.000
_cell.length_b   1.000
_cell.length_c   1.000
_cell.angle_alpha   90.00
_cell.angle_beta   90.00
_cell.angle_gamma   90.00
#
_symmetry.space_group_name_H-M   'P 1'
#
loop_
_entity.id
_entity.type
_entity.pdbx_description
1 polymer ?
#
loop_
_entity_poly.entity_id
_entity_poly.type
_entity_poly.pdbx_seq_one_letter_code
_entity_poly.pdbx_strand_id
1 'polypeptide(L)'
;VLRAHLLDTAGKKTDVVLSATLFERITGMSMKARPATVGGFAQSIHDFQGLRDFLTAVTLTSLIDLPFSLLMLLVIGLIGGPLVFIPLLAFPITALFAYVIQIRLRDTVQKSLQLGSQRQALLIETLGGLETLKACGAESERQHQWEQTHGALTRLDGHAKFLASLATNGTLFLQQFAGMATIVAGVYLIIAGNLSVGALVACYMLGSRILAPLGQIAGLITRYQQARLTMTSTDALMALPQERQDKQRPLDRTQLKGALEIRQISFTYPGQNAPALTNISLRLGAGERLGIIGRSGSGKSTLARLLMAFYSADEGQILLDNLDLRQLDVADLRHQIGYVAHDLPLLAGSLRDNLTLGARYISDARMLEVAELTGVVDLARQHPQGFERPVGERGQLLSGGQRQAVLLARALLLDPPILVLDEPTSAMDNTSEDLLRQRLHKWVQGKTLILITHRASMLSLVDRLAVLDNGHVVADGPKEAVIEALRKGRVGPASL
;
A
#
# COMPACT_ATOMS: atom_id res chain seq x y z
N VAL A 1 -8.82 32.73 -17.57
CA VAL A 1 -9.32 32.53 -16.20
C VAL A 1 -10.36 31.42 -16.18
N LEU A 2 -11.47 31.51 -16.97
CA LEU A 2 -12.57 30.52 -16.96
C LEU A 2 -12.11 29.11 -17.33
N ARG A 3 -11.28 28.97 -18.38
CA ARG A 3 -10.70 27.69 -18.78
C ARG A 3 -9.86 27.03 -17.67
N ALA A 4 -8.98 27.80 -17.03
CA ALA A 4 -8.15 27.30 -15.93
C ALA A 4 -9.01 26.84 -14.76
N HIS A 5 -10.06 27.59 -14.41
CA HIS A 5 -10.98 27.25 -13.33
C HIS A 5 -11.77 25.96 -13.62
N LEU A 6 -12.28 25.78 -14.85
CA LEU A 6 -13.03 24.58 -15.24
C LEU A 6 -12.12 23.32 -15.20
N LEU A 7 -10.89 23.43 -15.71
CA LEU A 7 -9.92 22.35 -15.68
C LEU A 7 -9.46 21.98 -14.25
N ASP A 8 -9.25 22.99 -13.40
CA ASP A 8 -8.91 22.78 -12.00
C ASP A 8 -10.05 22.10 -11.22
N THR A 9 -11.30 22.52 -11.48
CA THR A 9 -12.48 21.91 -10.84
C THR A 9 -12.68 20.46 -11.28
N ALA A 10 -12.54 20.17 -12.57
CA ALA A 10 -12.59 18.80 -13.09
C ALA A 10 -11.46 17.94 -12.53
N GLY A 11 -10.23 18.49 -12.46
CA GLY A 11 -9.07 17.82 -11.88
C GLY A 11 -9.26 17.46 -10.41
N LYS A 12 -9.77 18.38 -9.59
CA LYS A 12 -10.07 18.14 -8.17
C LYS A 12 -11.08 17.01 -7.97
N LYS A 13 -12.16 16.98 -8.76
CA LYS A 13 -13.18 15.92 -8.67
C LYS A 13 -12.59 14.56 -9.04
N THR A 14 -11.81 14.51 -10.11
CA THR A 14 -11.14 13.28 -10.55
C THR A 14 -10.15 12.79 -9.50
N ASP A 15 -9.38 13.69 -8.90
CA ASP A 15 -8.40 13.39 -7.84
C ASP A 15 -9.07 12.71 -6.63
N VAL A 16 -10.16 13.31 -6.12
CA VAL A 16 -10.89 12.75 -4.97
C VAL A 16 -11.44 11.35 -5.27
N VAL A 17 -12.10 11.18 -6.42
CA VAL A 17 -12.70 9.89 -6.80
C VAL A 17 -11.62 8.83 -6.97
N LEU A 18 -10.55 9.14 -7.66
CA LEU A 18 -9.51 8.19 -7.98
C LEU A 18 -8.65 7.84 -6.76
N SER A 19 -8.36 8.82 -5.91
CA SER A 19 -7.69 8.60 -4.63
C SER A 19 -8.52 7.70 -3.71
N ALA A 20 -9.84 7.93 -3.63
CA ALA A 20 -10.74 7.08 -2.86
C ALA A 20 -10.78 5.64 -3.42
N THR A 21 -10.89 5.49 -4.74
CA THR A 21 -10.89 4.17 -5.39
C THR A 21 -9.57 3.43 -5.19
N LEU A 22 -8.43 4.13 -5.30
CA LEU A 22 -7.12 3.53 -5.03
C LEU A 22 -7.00 3.07 -3.57
N PHE A 23 -7.46 3.90 -2.63
CA PHE A 23 -7.43 3.54 -1.21
C PHE A 23 -8.34 2.34 -0.91
N GLU A 24 -9.52 2.28 -1.51
CA GLU A 24 -10.42 1.14 -1.42
C GLU A 24 -9.77 -0.14 -1.96
N ARG A 25 -9.10 -0.07 -3.14
CA ARG A 25 -8.37 -1.21 -3.72
C ARG A 25 -7.20 -1.67 -2.85
N ILE A 26 -6.50 -0.74 -2.21
CA ILE A 26 -5.40 -1.04 -1.29
C ILE A 26 -5.92 -1.74 -0.03
N THR A 27 -6.99 -1.24 0.57
CA THR A 27 -7.56 -1.83 1.79
C THR A 27 -8.26 -3.16 1.54
N GLY A 28 -8.80 -3.36 0.35
CA GLY A 28 -9.45 -4.60 -0.08
C GLY A 28 -8.50 -5.64 -0.69
N MET A 29 -7.19 -5.37 -0.80
CA MET A 29 -6.28 -6.32 -1.44
C MET A 29 -6.11 -7.60 -0.62
N SER A 30 -5.99 -8.73 -1.31
CA SER A 30 -5.67 -10.02 -0.71
C SER A 30 -4.26 -10.00 -0.08
N MET A 31 -4.10 -10.63 1.09
CA MET A 31 -2.80 -10.76 1.75
C MET A 31 -1.75 -11.48 0.90
N LYS A 32 -2.16 -12.32 -0.06
CA LYS A 32 -1.26 -12.93 -1.06
C LYS A 32 -0.60 -11.89 -1.97
N ALA A 33 -1.29 -10.77 -2.23
CA ALA A 33 -0.83 -9.69 -3.11
C ALA A 33 -0.09 -8.57 -2.36
N ARG A 34 0.06 -8.69 -1.04
CA ARG A 34 0.76 -7.67 -0.24
C ARG A 34 2.20 -7.48 -0.74
N PRO A 35 2.59 -6.26 -1.13
CA PRO A 35 3.93 -5.98 -1.60
C PRO A 35 4.98 -6.20 -0.49
N ALA A 36 6.15 -6.67 -0.88
CA ALA A 36 7.25 -6.94 0.05
C ALA A 36 7.77 -5.67 0.74
N THR A 37 7.69 -4.51 0.07
CA THR A 37 8.18 -3.22 0.58
C THR A 37 7.06 -2.19 0.64
N VAL A 38 6.81 -1.65 1.83
CA VAL A 38 5.81 -0.59 2.06
C VAL A 38 6.25 0.75 1.43
N GLY A 39 7.56 1.04 1.45
CA GLY A 39 8.10 2.31 0.96
C GLY A 39 7.94 2.52 -0.54
N GLY A 40 8.23 1.50 -1.35
CA GLY A 40 8.03 1.57 -2.80
C GLY A 40 6.55 1.71 -3.18
N PHE A 41 5.67 1.08 -2.41
CA PHE A 41 4.24 1.16 -2.60
C PHE A 41 3.68 2.55 -2.25
N ALA A 42 4.11 3.15 -1.15
CA ALA A 42 3.75 4.52 -0.77
C ALA A 42 4.20 5.55 -1.82
N GLN A 43 5.37 5.36 -2.42
CA GLN A 43 5.87 6.21 -3.50
C GLN A 43 4.97 6.14 -4.74
N SER A 44 4.49 4.96 -5.12
CA SER A 44 3.59 4.80 -6.28
C SER A 44 2.27 5.57 -6.10
N ILE A 45 1.77 5.67 -4.87
CA ILE A 45 0.59 6.48 -4.56
C ILE A 45 0.90 7.98 -4.66
N HIS A 46 2.07 8.40 -4.19
CA HIS A 46 2.49 9.81 -4.26
C HIS A 46 2.70 10.27 -5.71
N ASP A 47 3.27 9.40 -6.54
CA ASP A 47 3.53 9.70 -7.95
C ASP A 47 2.25 9.94 -8.76
N PHE A 48 1.10 9.47 -8.26
CA PHE A 48 -0.22 9.71 -8.86
C PHE A 48 -0.57 11.20 -9.01
N GLN A 49 -0.06 12.08 -8.14
CA GLN A 49 -0.23 13.52 -8.27
C GLN A 49 0.34 14.05 -9.59
N GLY A 50 1.44 13.46 -10.07
CA GLY A 50 2.04 13.81 -11.37
C GLY A 50 1.15 13.49 -12.57
N LEU A 51 0.32 12.45 -12.48
CA LEU A 51 -0.66 12.10 -13.51
C LEU A 51 -1.77 13.15 -13.61
N ARG A 52 -2.28 13.62 -12.47
CA ARG A 52 -3.26 14.70 -12.43
C ARG A 52 -2.75 15.96 -13.10
N ASP A 53 -1.53 16.39 -12.76
CA ASP A 53 -0.92 17.60 -13.29
C ASP A 53 -0.69 17.51 -14.81
N PHE A 54 -0.41 16.32 -15.32
CA PHE A 54 -0.32 16.07 -16.75
C PHE A 54 -1.69 16.20 -17.44
N LEU A 55 -2.74 15.61 -16.87
CA LEU A 55 -4.08 15.59 -17.49
C LEU A 55 -4.77 16.96 -17.51
N THR A 56 -4.47 17.83 -16.54
CA THR A 56 -5.30 19.03 -16.30
C THR A 56 -4.78 20.32 -16.96
N ALA A 57 -3.48 20.57 -17.05
CA ALA A 57 -3.02 21.91 -17.37
C ALA A 57 -2.35 22.05 -18.74
N VAL A 58 -1.49 21.14 -19.11
CA VAL A 58 -0.53 21.38 -20.22
C VAL A 58 -0.92 20.67 -21.50
N THR A 59 -1.50 19.47 -21.39
CA THR A 59 -1.84 18.62 -22.55
C THR A 59 -2.97 19.21 -23.37
N LEU A 60 -4.03 19.69 -22.71
CA LEU A 60 -5.16 20.31 -23.39
C LEU A 60 -4.76 21.65 -24.03
N THR A 61 -3.87 22.41 -23.39
CA THR A 61 -3.42 23.71 -23.96
C THR A 61 -2.65 23.49 -25.25
N SER A 62 -1.70 22.58 -25.25
CA SER A 62 -0.88 22.30 -26.44
C SER A 62 -1.65 21.63 -27.57
N LEU A 63 -2.64 20.79 -27.25
CA LEU A 63 -3.50 20.14 -28.22
C LEU A 63 -4.37 21.19 -28.98
N ILE A 64 -4.80 22.24 -28.28
CA ILE A 64 -5.57 23.33 -28.87
C ILE A 64 -4.66 24.27 -29.68
N ASP A 65 -3.45 24.55 -29.22
CA ASP A 65 -2.54 25.50 -29.87
C ASP A 65 -1.98 24.99 -31.21
N LEU A 66 -1.90 23.65 -31.42
CA LEU A 66 -1.44 23.05 -32.69
C LEU A 66 -2.32 23.42 -33.91
N PRO A 67 -3.66 23.23 -33.88
CA PRO A 67 -4.52 23.68 -35.02
C PRO A 67 -4.47 25.19 -35.27
N PHE A 68 -4.35 26.00 -34.18
CA PHE A 68 -4.19 27.45 -34.33
C PHE A 68 -2.86 27.83 -34.98
N SER A 69 -1.79 27.08 -34.74
CA SER A 69 -0.49 27.30 -35.42
C SER A 69 -0.61 27.11 -36.93
N LEU A 70 -1.35 26.09 -37.37
CA LEU A 70 -1.62 25.85 -38.80
C LEU A 70 -2.43 27.00 -39.42
N LEU A 71 -3.46 27.49 -38.72
CA LEU A 71 -4.26 28.62 -39.18
C LEU A 71 -3.41 29.90 -39.28
N MET A 72 -2.55 30.16 -38.28
CA MET A 72 -1.63 31.30 -38.32
C MET A 72 -0.63 31.18 -39.45
N LEU A 73 -0.14 30.00 -39.80
CA LEU A 73 0.76 29.75 -40.93
C LEU A 73 0.08 30.03 -42.26
N LEU A 74 -1.19 29.68 -42.39
CA LEU A 74 -2.00 30.04 -43.58
C LEU A 74 -2.15 31.57 -43.70
N VAL A 75 -2.43 32.28 -42.59
CA VAL A 75 -2.55 33.75 -42.60
C VAL A 75 -1.22 34.40 -42.97
N ILE A 76 -0.06 33.91 -42.49
CA ILE A 76 1.25 34.42 -42.96
C ILE A 76 1.44 34.20 -44.43
N GLY A 77 1.01 33.07 -44.99
CA GLY A 77 1.06 32.81 -46.45
C GLY A 77 0.24 33.77 -47.25
N LEU A 78 -0.94 34.17 -46.78
CA LEU A 78 -1.82 35.12 -47.44
C LEU A 78 -1.30 36.58 -47.39
N ILE A 79 -0.69 37.00 -46.28
CA ILE A 79 -0.22 38.37 -46.05
C ILE A 79 1.22 38.57 -46.51
N GLY A 80 2.11 37.62 -46.17
CA GLY A 80 3.55 37.74 -46.37
C GLY A 80 4.11 36.94 -47.55
N GLY A 81 3.27 36.17 -48.27
CA GLY A 81 3.69 35.38 -49.43
C GLY A 81 4.89 34.48 -49.11
N PRO A 82 6.08 34.75 -49.72
CA PRO A 82 7.27 33.89 -49.51
C PRO A 82 7.79 33.80 -48.08
N LEU A 83 7.41 34.72 -47.17
CA LEU A 83 7.85 34.70 -45.79
C LEU A 83 7.31 33.47 -45.03
N VAL A 84 6.26 32.81 -45.49
CA VAL A 84 5.70 31.60 -44.90
C VAL A 84 6.71 30.44 -44.86
N PHE A 85 7.67 30.41 -45.80
CA PHE A 85 8.67 29.34 -45.86
C PHE A 85 9.60 29.33 -44.66
N ILE A 86 9.82 30.48 -43.97
CA ILE A 86 10.70 30.56 -42.81
C ILE A 86 10.11 29.80 -41.62
N PRO A 87 8.89 30.12 -41.12
CA PRO A 87 8.29 29.33 -40.03
C PRO A 87 7.96 27.90 -40.48
N LEU A 88 7.63 27.67 -41.75
CA LEU A 88 7.37 26.33 -42.29
C LEU A 88 8.62 25.43 -42.24
N LEU A 89 9.81 25.96 -42.46
CA LEU A 89 11.08 25.22 -42.34
C LEU A 89 11.56 25.14 -40.90
N ALA A 90 11.38 26.21 -40.12
CA ALA A 90 11.77 26.25 -38.72
C ALA A 90 11.01 25.23 -37.86
N PHE A 91 9.73 24.96 -38.16
CA PHE A 91 8.87 24.05 -37.44
C PHE A 91 9.45 22.59 -37.38
N PRO A 92 9.74 21.93 -38.54
CA PRO A 92 10.29 20.56 -38.49
C PRO A 92 11.72 20.51 -37.91
N ILE A 93 12.53 21.54 -38.12
CA ILE A 93 13.88 21.62 -37.53
C ILE A 93 13.78 21.64 -36.00
N THR A 94 12.93 22.49 -35.46
CA THR A 94 12.72 22.61 -34.04
C THR A 94 12.11 21.33 -33.45
N ALA A 95 11.15 20.72 -34.15
CA ALA A 95 10.54 19.45 -33.76
C ALA A 95 11.56 18.29 -33.72
N LEU A 96 12.42 18.21 -34.76
CA LEU A 96 13.49 17.20 -34.83
C LEU A 96 14.51 17.40 -33.71
N PHE A 97 14.92 18.65 -33.45
CA PHE A 97 15.83 18.96 -32.34
C PHE A 97 15.25 18.56 -30.99
N ALA A 98 14.00 18.91 -30.72
CA ALA A 98 13.29 18.51 -29.50
C ALA A 98 13.19 16.98 -29.36
N TYR A 99 12.88 16.27 -30.45
CA TYR A 99 12.76 14.82 -30.49
C TYR A 99 14.07 14.10 -30.18
N VAL A 100 15.21 14.58 -30.76
CA VAL A 100 16.54 13.98 -30.50
C VAL A 100 16.94 14.10 -29.00
N ILE A 101 16.70 15.25 -28.39
CA ILE A 101 16.98 15.45 -26.97
C ILE A 101 16.05 14.59 -26.12
N GLN A 102 14.80 14.48 -26.52
CA GLN A 102 13.78 13.71 -25.84
C GLN A 102 14.16 12.22 -25.67
N ILE A 103 14.71 11.60 -26.71
CA ILE A 103 15.13 10.18 -26.64
C ILE A 103 16.14 9.98 -25.51
N ARG A 104 17.13 10.88 -25.39
CA ARG A 104 18.16 10.81 -24.33
C ARG A 104 17.61 11.14 -22.94
N LEU A 105 16.71 12.11 -22.88
CA LEU A 105 16.08 12.53 -21.62
C LEU A 105 15.21 11.42 -21.01
N ARG A 106 14.51 10.67 -21.86
CA ARG A 106 13.65 9.55 -21.43
C ARG A 106 14.38 8.53 -20.56
N ASP A 107 15.51 8.03 -21.01
CA ASP A 107 16.26 6.99 -20.30
C ASP A 107 16.83 7.53 -18.99
N THR A 108 17.26 8.79 -18.99
CA THR A 108 17.77 9.45 -17.78
C THR A 108 16.68 9.63 -16.74
N VAL A 109 15.48 10.07 -17.13
CA VAL A 109 14.33 10.25 -16.23
C VAL A 109 13.87 8.91 -15.66
N GLN A 110 13.81 7.86 -16.47
CA GLN A 110 13.41 6.54 -16.00
C GLN A 110 14.36 6.00 -14.92
N LYS A 111 15.68 6.14 -15.13
CA LYS A 111 16.69 5.73 -14.13
C LYS A 111 16.60 6.58 -12.86
N SER A 112 16.37 7.90 -13.00
CA SER A 112 16.19 8.81 -11.87
C SER A 112 14.98 8.42 -11.01
N LEU A 113 13.85 8.07 -11.62
CA LEU A 113 12.66 7.60 -10.90
C LEU A 113 12.92 6.30 -10.13
N GLN A 114 13.64 5.33 -10.73
CA GLN A 114 14.00 4.08 -10.05
C GLN A 114 14.89 4.33 -8.82
N LEU A 115 15.94 5.14 -8.97
CA LEU A 115 16.82 5.49 -7.85
C LEU A 115 16.10 6.34 -6.79
N GLY A 116 15.17 7.20 -7.20
CA GLY A 116 14.32 7.96 -6.29
C GLY A 116 13.48 7.05 -5.39
N SER A 117 12.86 6.02 -5.99
CA SER A 117 12.11 5.00 -5.25
C SER A 117 12.99 4.19 -4.30
N GLN A 118 14.18 3.78 -4.74
CA GLN A 118 15.15 3.08 -3.88
C GLN A 118 15.61 3.94 -2.70
N ARG A 119 15.90 5.23 -2.94
CA ARG A 119 16.26 6.17 -1.88
C ARG A 119 15.14 6.33 -0.85
N GLN A 120 13.87 6.43 -1.32
CA GLN A 120 12.73 6.54 -0.43
C GLN A 120 12.53 5.26 0.41
N ALA A 121 12.68 4.09 -0.21
CA ALA A 121 12.62 2.81 0.49
C ALA A 121 13.71 2.71 1.56
N LEU A 122 14.95 3.13 1.23
CA LEU A 122 16.08 3.18 2.16
C LEU A 122 15.78 4.08 3.37
N LEU A 123 15.16 5.24 3.16
CA LEU A 123 14.79 6.17 4.24
C LEU A 123 13.75 5.53 5.18
N ILE A 124 12.69 4.97 4.62
CA ILE A 124 11.60 4.36 5.42
C ILE A 124 12.13 3.16 6.21
N GLU A 125 12.95 2.32 5.59
CA GLU A 125 13.58 1.18 6.25
C GLU A 125 14.52 1.63 7.38
N THR A 126 15.33 2.66 7.14
CA THR A 126 16.25 3.22 8.13
C THR A 126 15.51 3.78 9.33
N LEU A 127 14.43 4.55 9.11
CA LEU A 127 13.62 5.10 10.20
C LEU A 127 12.86 4.01 10.95
N GLY A 128 12.33 3.01 10.24
CA GLY A 128 11.63 1.87 10.85
C GLY A 128 12.55 0.96 11.67
N GLY A 129 13.83 0.88 11.32
CA GLY A 129 14.85 0.06 11.98
C GLY A 129 15.88 0.87 12.79
N LEU A 130 15.58 2.13 13.17
CA LEU A 130 16.55 3.04 13.77
C LEU A 130 17.14 2.50 15.08
N GLU A 131 16.35 1.86 15.90
CA GLU A 131 16.80 1.23 17.16
C GLU A 131 17.83 0.12 16.87
N THR A 132 17.52 -0.76 15.92
CA THR A 132 18.43 -1.83 15.48
C THR A 132 19.74 -1.25 14.93
N LEU A 133 19.63 -0.22 14.10
CA LEU A 133 20.79 0.47 13.52
C LEU A 133 21.73 1.01 14.60
N LYS A 134 21.15 1.67 15.61
CA LYS A 134 21.89 2.21 16.75
C LYS A 134 22.47 1.11 17.64
N ALA A 135 21.72 0.06 17.90
CA ALA A 135 22.18 -1.08 18.70
C ALA A 135 23.37 -1.79 18.04
N CYS A 136 23.43 -1.82 16.71
CA CYS A 136 24.53 -2.42 15.95
C CYS A 136 25.68 -1.45 15.67
N GLY A 137 25.54 -0.14 15.95
CA GLY A 137 26.55 0.90 15.60
C GLY A 137 26.77 1.03 14.08
N ALA A 138 25.72 0.77 13.29
CA ALA A 138 25.81 0.69 11.82
C ALA A 138 25.40 1.98 11.10
N GLU A 139 25.37 3.13 11.81
CA GLU A 139 24.98 4.43 11.25
C GLU A 139 25.85 4.84 10.07
N SER A 140 27.16 4.67 10.19
CA SER A 140 28.12 5.06 9.13
C SER A 140 27.94 4.23 7.85
N GLU A 141 27.65 2.93 7.98
CA GLU A 141 27.39 2.07 6.82
C GLU A 141 26.10 2.51 6.10
N ARG A 142 25.05 2.79 6.87
CA ARG A 142 23.76 3.24 6.32
C ARG A 142 23.87 4.63 5.70
N GLN A 143 24.63 5.51 6.33
CA GLN A 143 24.95 6.84 5.77
C GLN A 143 25.67 6.69 4.43
N HIS A 144 26.66 5.81 4.34
CA HIS A 144 27.39 5.57 3.10
C HIS A 144 26.48 5.06 1.97
N GLN A 145 25.57 4.13 2.26
CA GLN A 145 24.58 3.66 1.30
C GLN A 145 23.65 4.80 0.82
N TRP A 146 23.23 5.68 1.75
CA TRP A 146 22.46 6.87 1.42
C TRP A 146 23.22 7.81 0.50
N GLU A 147 24.48 8.12 0.83
CA GLU A 147 25.33 9.00 0.05
C GLU A 147 25.58 8.47 -1.36
N GLN A 148 25.82 7.18 -1.50
CA GLN A 148 25.98 6.52 -2.81
C GLN A 148 24.72 6.64 -3.66
N THR A 149 23.55 6.29 -3.07
CA THR A 149 22.26 6.33 -3.77
C THR A 149 21.88 7.77 -4.12
N HIS A 150 22.03 8.70 -3.19
CA HIS A 150 21.74 10.11 -3.39
C HIS A 150 22.71 10.76 -4.39
N GLY A 151 23.98 10.44 -4.33
CA GLY A 151 24.99 10.92 -5.27
C GLY A 151 24.75 10.44 -6.70
N ALA A 152 24.34 9.18 -6.88
CA ALA A 152 23.93 8.64 -8.17
C ALA A 152 22.68 9.36 -8.72
N LEU A 153 21.66 9.55 -7.87
CA LEU A 153 20.43 10.26 -8.21
C LEU A 153 20.72 11.71 -8.62
N THR A 154 21.53 12.44 -7.83
CA THR A 154 21.88 13.85 -8.11
C THR A 154 22.60 14.01 -9.44
N ARG A 155 23.47 13.07 -9.80
CA ARG A 155 24.15 13.08 -11.12
C ARG A 155 23.16 12.90 -12.27
N LEU A 156 22.20 11.95 -12.15
CA LEU A 156 21.16 11.74 -13.15
C LEU A 156 20.22 12.94 -13.26
N ASP A 157 19.79 13.49 -12.14
CA ASP A 157 18.93 14.69 -12.10
C ASP A 157 19.64 15.91 -12.71
N GLY A 158 20.94 16.09 -12.42
CA GLY A 158 21.75 17.12 -13.05
C GLY A 158 21.81 16.96 -14.56
N HIS A 159 22.04 15.73 -15.05
CA HIS A 159 22.04 15.44 -16.49
C HIS A 159 20.67 15.64 -17.13
N ALA A 160 19.59 15.21 -16.46
CA ALA A 160 18.22 15.45 -16.92
C ALA A 160 17.89 16.95 -17.01
N LYS A 161 18.26 17.73 -15.98
CA LYS A 161 18.10 19.19 -15.97
C LYS A 161 18.89 19.88 -17.10
N PHE A 162 20.11 19.44 -17.33
CA PHE A 162 20.94 19.96 -18.44
C PHE A 162 20.28 19.68 -19.79
N LEU A 163 19.84 18.45 -20.06
CA LEU A 163 19.14 18.09 -21.29
C LEU A 163 17.82 18.87 -21.47
N ALA A 164 17.05 19.03 -20.39
CA ALA A 164 15.81 19.81 -20.41
C ALA A 164 16.09 21.31 -20.70
N SER A 165 17.13 21.87 -20.09
CA SER A 165 17.57 23.24 -20.34
C SER A 165 18.06 23.40 -21.78
N LEU A 166 18.83 22.44 -22.30
CA LEU A 166 19.27 22.44 -23.69
C LEU A 166 18.10 22.39 -24.66
N ALA A 167 17.07 21.56 -24.38
CA ALA A 167 15.85 21.49 -25.16
C ALA A 167 15.14 22.87 -25.21
N THR A 168 14.92 23.47 -24.05
CA THR A 168 14.21 24.74 -23.92
C THR A 168 14.97 25.88 -24.56
N ASN A 169 16.25 26.06 -24.17
CA ASN A 169 17.05 27.16 -24.66
C ASN A 169 17.39 27.02 -26.18
N GLY A 170 17.63 25.78 -26.65
CA GLY A 170 17.84 25.50 -28.05
C GLY A 170 16.60 25.80 -28.90
N THR A 171 15.42 25.47 -28.41
CA THR A 171 14.14 25.81 -29.08
C THR A 171 13.95 27.33 -29.13
N LEU A 172 14.21 28.04 -28.01
CA LEU A 172 14.14 29.52 -27.99
C LEU A 172 15.14 30.15 -28.94
N PHE A 173 16.36 29.61 -29.03
CA PHE A 173 17.37 30.09 -29.96
C PHE A 173 16.89 29.91 -31.41
N LEU A 174 16.38 28.76 -31.80
CA LEU A 174 15.84 28.51 -33.14
C LEU A 174 14.66 29.42 -33.46
N GLN A 175 13.79 29.69 -32.50
CA GLN A 175 12.69 30.61 -32.62
C GLN A 175 13.16 32.05 -32.87
N GLN A 176 14.15 32.53 -32.10
CA GLN A 176 14.71 33.87 -32.29
C GLN A 176 15.42 33.99 -33.64
N PHE A 177 16.16 32.94 -34.03
CA PHE A 177 16.80 32.89 -35.35
C PHE A 177 15.80 32.96 -36.50
N ALA A 178 14.69 32.20 -36.41
CA ALA A 178 13.61 32.27 -37.39
C ALA A 178 12.97 33.67 -37.45
N GLY A 179 12.79 34.31 -36.27
CA GLY A 179 12.32 35.71 -36.20
C GLY A 179 13.26 36.69 -36.91
N MET A 180 14.58 36.60 -36.63
CA MET A 180 15.58 37.42 -37.33
C MET A 180 15.56 37.19 -38.84
N ALA A 181 15.52 35.90 -39.26
CA ALA A 181 15.44 35.55 -40.68
C ALA A 181 14.18 36.15 -41.35
N THR A 182 13.05 36.17 -40.63
CA THR A 182 11.80 36.78 -41.11
C THR A 182 11.95 38.29 -41.34
N ILE A 183 12.63 38.98 -40.39
CA ILE A 183 12.87 40.43 -40.54
C ILE A 183 13.80 40.69 -41.70
N VAL A 184 14.94 39.99 -41.81
CA VAL A 184 15.91 40.20 -42.90
C VAL A 184 15.26 39.94 -44.28
N ALA A 185 14.62 38.78 -44.45
CA ALA A 185 13.93 38.45 -45.69
C ALA A 185 12.81 39.44 -46.03
N GLY A 186 12.05 39.88 -45.01
CA GLY A 186 10.97 40.84 -45.15
C GLY A 186 11.46 42.22 -45.62
N VAL A 187 12.62 42.69 -45.11
CA VAL A 187 13.24 43.95 -45.57
C VAL A 187 13.59 43.87 -47.04
N TYR A 188 14.17 42.78 -47.53
CA TYR A 188 14.45 42.61 -48.98
C TYR A 188 13.17 42.61 -49.81
N LEU A 189 12.08 42.02 -49.34
CA LEU A 189 10.77 42.02 -50.02
C LEU A 189 10.12 43.42 -50.05
N ILE A 190 10.34 44.23 -49.02
CA ILE A 190 9.87 45.63 -48.97
C ILE A 190 10.64 46.44 -49.92
N ILE A 191 11.98 46.33 -50.05
CA ILE A 191 12.83 47.01 -51.01
C ILE A 191 12.41 46.63 -52.44
N ALA A 192 12.04 45.38 -52.70
CA ALA A 192 11.51 44.89 -53.97
C ALA A 192 10.06 45.34 -54.28
N GLY A 193 9.41 46.04 -53.33
CA GLY A 193 8.04 46.56 -53.54
C GLY A 193 6.93 45.48 -53.31
N ASN A 194 7.28 44.27 -52.88
CA ASN A 194 6.36 43.16 -52.81
C ASN A 194 5.71 42.96 -51.38
N LEU A 195 6.12 43.78 -50.41
CA LEU A 195 5.62 43.65 -49.02
C LEU A 195 5.52 45.03 -48.36
N SER A 196 4.47 45.28 -47.58
CA SER A 196 4.36 46.46 -46.74
C SER A 196 5.04 46.26 -45.38
N VAL A 197 5.45 47.36 -44.73
CA VAL A 197 6.03 47.31 -43.38
C VAL A 197 5.07 46.70 -42.37
N GLY A 198 3.77 47.05 -42.50
CA GLY A 198 2.72 46.48 -41.63
C GLY A 198 2.57 44.96 -41.81
N ALA A 199 2.69 44.46 -43.04
CA ALA A 199 2.66 43.02 -43.33
C ALA A 199 3.89 42.30 -42.73
N LEU A 200 5.08 42.91 -42.76
CA LEU A 200 6.27 42.37 -42.14
C LEU A 200 6.09 42.23 -40.61
N VAL A 201 5.60 43.28 -39.94
CA VAL A 201 5.35 43.26 -38.49
C VAL A 201 4.32 42.20 -38.15
N ALA A 202 3.23 42.08 -38.92
CA ALA A 202 2.23 41.04 -38.71
C ALA A 202 2.82 39.63 -38.87
N CYS A 203 3.61 39.38 -39.93
CA CYS A 203 4.28 38.08 -40.14
C CYS A 203 5.28 37.74 -39.01
N TYR A 204 6.05 38.72 -38.52
CA TYR A 204 6.95 38.49 -37.36
C TYR A 204 6.19 38.16 -36.11
N MET A 205 5.13 38.89 -35.77
CA MET A 205 4.31 38.63 -34.58
C MET A 205 3.60 37.27 -34.64
N LEU A 206 3.05 36.91 -35.79
CA LEU A 206 2.41 35.59 -35.98
C LEU A 206 3.44 34.46 -36.00
N GLY A 207 4.60 34.65 -36.65
CA GLY A 207 5.69 33.67 -36.69
C GLY A 207 6.23 33.29 -35.31
N SER A 208 6.39 34.28 -34.42
CA SER A 208 6.80 34.01 -33.04
C SER A 208 5.77 33.17 -32.25
N ARG A 209 4.47 33.37 -32.53
CA ARG A 209 3.39 32.59 -31.91
C ARG A 209 3.26 31.16 -32.41
N ILE A 210 3.62 30.89 -33.67
CA ILE A 210 3.61 29.54 -34.27
C ILE A 210 4.66 28.65 -33.61
N LEU A 211 5.83 29.19 -33.33
CA LEU A 211 6.96 28.43 -32.78
C LEU A 211 6.90 28.28 -31.24
N ALA A 212 6.14 29.12 -30.53
CA ALA A 212 6.04 29.07 -29.07
C ALA A 212 5.53 27.73 -28.51
N PRO A 213 4.51 27.06 -29.06
CA PRO A 213 4.06 25.76 -28.60
C PRO A 213 5.12 24.66 -28.68
N LEU A 214 6.06 24.76 -29.64
CA LEU A 214 7.14 23.77 -29.81
C LEU A 214 8.09 23.72 -28.59
N GLY A 215 8.36 24.87 -27.97
CA GLY A 215 9.14 24.94 -26.75
C GLY A 215 8.46 24.21 -25.58
N GLN A 216 7.13 24.21 -25.55
CA GLN A 216 6.34 23.52 -24.53
C GLN A 216 6.27 21.99 -24.76
N ILE A 217 6.34 21.55 -26.02
CA ILE A 217 6.26 20.12 -26.38
C ILE A 217 7.39 19.32 -25.72
N ALA A 218 8.60 19.85 -25.62
CA ALA A 218 9.71 19.17 -24.94
C ALA A 218 9.40 18.88 -23.48
N GLY A 219 8.81 19.84 -22.74
CA GLY A 219 8.34 19.66 -21.37
C GLY A 219 7.17 18.72 -21.26
N LEU A 220 6.25 18.76 -22.23
CA LEU A 220 5.08 17.87 -22.30
C LEU A 220 5.46 16.40 -22.43
N ILE A 221 6.42 16.09 -23.28
CA ILE A 221 6.81 14.70 -23.53
C ILE A 221 7.48 14.11 -22.28
N THR A 222 8.26 14.90 -21.52
CA THR A 222 8.82 14.46 -20.23
C THR A 222 7.69 14.15 -19.23
N ARG A 223 6.71 15.04 -19.11
CA ARG A 223 5.53 14.84 -18.26
C ARG A 223 4.68 13.66 -18.73
N TYR A 224 4.54 13.46 -20.02
CA TYR A 224 3.86 12.29 -20.59
C TYR A 224 4.56 10.98 -20.21
N GLN A 225 5.90 10.93 -20.29
CA GLN A 225 6.66 9.75 -19.88
C GLN A 225 6.45 9.44 -18.38
N GLN A 226 6.50 10.47 -17.56
CA GLN A 226 6.24 10.35 -16.14
C GLN A 226 4.80 9.88 -15.87
N ALA A 227 3.82 10.50 -16.50
CA ALA A 227 2.41 10.14 -16.41
C ALA A 227 2.15 8.70 -16.87
N ARG A 228 2.79 8.25 -17.96
CA ARG A 228 2.70 6.88 -18.45
C ARG A 228 3.25 5.86 -17.45
N LEU A 229 4.41 6.13 -16.85
CA LEU A 229 4.99 5.26 -15.83
C LEU A 229 4.09 5.18 -14.60
N THR A 230 3.60 6.32 -14.13
CA THR A 230 2.63 6.39 -13.03
C THR A 230 1.34 5.63 -13.36
N MET A 231 0.82 5.77 -14.58
CA MET A 231 -0.38 5.05 -15.01
C MET A 231 -0.16 3.54 -15.01
N THR A 232 0.99 3.08 -15.51
CA THR A 232 1.34 1.64 -15.46
C THR A 232 1.44 1.12 -14.03
N SER A 233 2.03 1.90 -13.12
CA SER A 233 2.08 1.54 -11.69
C SER A 233 0.69 1.54 -11.06
N THR A 234 -0.15 2.51 -11.41
CA THR A 234 -1.54 2.59 -10.93
C THR A 234 -2.38 1.43 -11.46
N ASP A 235 -2.24 1.08 -12.74
CA ASP A 235 -2.90 -0.07 -13.34
C ASP A 235 -2.49 -1.38 -12.65
N ALA A 236 -1.21 -1.53 -12.32
CA ALA A 236 -0.72 -2.66 -11.56
C ALA A 236 -1.35 -2.73 -10.15
N LEU A 237 -1.53 -1.57 -9.48
CA LEU A 237 -2.24 -1.48 -8.20
C LEU A 237 -3.72 -1.84 -8.33
N MET A 238 -4.38 -1.33 -9.37
CA MET A 238 -5.80 -1.63 -9.63
C MET A 238 -6.05 -3.10 -10.01
N ALA A 239 -5.05 -3.76 -10.60
CA ALA A 239 -5.09 -5.18 -10.96
C ALA A 239 -4.77 -6.12 -9.79
N LEU A 240 -4.38 -5.61 -8.61
CA LEU A 240 -4.11 -6.46 -7.44
C LEU A 240 -5.33 -7.31 -7.08
N PRO A 241 -5.13 -8.62 -6.81
CA PRO A 241 -6.20 -9.49 -6.36
C PRO A 241 -6.88 -8.94 -5.11
N GLN A 242 -8.18 -8.83 -5.16
CA GLN A 242 -9.01 -8.38 -4.04
C GLN A 242 -9.47 -9.57 -3.20
N GLU A 243 -9.69 -9.36 -1.90
CA GLU A 243 -10.28 -10.37 -1.02
C GLU A 243 -11.74 -10.68 -1.43
N ARG A 244 -12.52 -9.63 -1.74
CA ARG A 244 -13.86 -9.76 -2.27
C ARG A 244 -13.80 -9.81 -3.80
N GLN A 245 -14.31 -10.88 -4.39
CA GLN A 245 -14.47 -10.97 -5.84
C GLN A 245 -15.86 -10.43 -6.22
N ASP A 246 -15.91 -9.43 -7.10
CA ASP A 246 -17.14 -8.74 -7.52
C ASP A 246 -18.22 -9.67 -8.11
N LYS A 247 -17.88 -10.91 -8.46
CA LYS A 247 -18.79 -11.88 -9.12
C LYS A 247 -19.44 -12.88 -8.18
N GLN A 248 -19.00 -12.99 -6.95
CA GLN A 248 -19.57 -13.91 -5.96
C GLN A 248 -20.43 -13.12 -4.99
N ARG A 249 -21.70 -13.48 -4.87
CA ARG A 249 -22.54 -13.03 -3.76
C ARG A 249 -22.21 -13.94 -2.58
N PRO A 250 -21.44 -13.48 -1.59
CA PRO A 250 -21.15 -14.26 -0.40
C PRO A 250 -22.47 -14.55 0.33
N LEU A 251 -22.49 -15.66 1.07
CA LEU A 251 -23.59 -15.97 1.96
C LEU A 251 -23.52 -15.03 3.16
N ASP A 252 -24.54 -14.21 3.32
CA ASP A 252 -24.72 -13.35 4.49
C ASP A 252 -25.23 -14.25 5.65
N ARG A 253 -24.38 -14.45 6.65
CA ARG A 253 -24.71 -15.24 7.83
C ARG A 253 -24.30 -14.51 9.09
N THR A 254 -25.26 -13.85 9.69
CA THR A 254 -25.07 -12.96 10.85
C THR A 254 -24.86 -13.68 12.16
N GLN A 255 -25.10 -14.99 12.27
CA GLN A 255 -24.89 -15.76 13.50
C GLN A 255 -24.28 -17.14 13.23
N LEU A 256 -23.05 -17.31 13.71
CA LEU A 256 -22.35 -18.58 13.69
C LEU A 256 -22.42 -19.23 15.10
N LYS A 257 -22.54 -20.56 15.13
CA LYS A 257 -22.48 -21.34 16.37
C LYS A 257 -21.03 -21.64 16.79
N GLY A 258 -20.13 -21.67 15.82
CA GLY A 258 -18.70 -21.83 16.03
C GLY A 258 -18.19 -23.26 15.93
N ALA A 259 -18.89 -24.18 15.27
CA ALA A 259 -18.32 -25.49 14.96
C ALA A 259 -17.34 -25.35 13.79
N LEU A 260 -16.10 -25.81 13.97
CA LEU A 260 -15.02 -25.72 12.98
C LEU A 260 -14.57 -27.11 12.53
N GLU A 261 -14.42 -27.30 11.22
CA GLU A 261 -13.87 -28.53 10.65
C GLU A 261 -12.83 -28.19 9.59
N ILE A 262 -11.61 -28.67 9.77
CA ILE A 262 -10.48 -28.53 8.86
C ILE A 262 -10.26 -29.90 8.22
N ARG A 263 -10.33 -29.96 6.87
CA ARG A 263 -10.23 -31.20 6.11
C ARG A 263 -9.03 -31.16 5.19
N GLN A 264 -7.99 -31.89 5.55
CA GLN A 264 -6.79 -32.15 4.70
C GLN A 264 -6.19 -30.90 4.07
N ILE A 265 -6.05 -29.82 4.84
CA ILE A 265 -5.51 -28.57 4.32
C ILE A 265 -3.99 -28.67 4.15
N SER A 266 -3.50 -28.20 2.98
CA SER A 266 -2.11 -27.92 2.71
C SER A 266 -1.95 -26.46 2.29
N PHE A 267 -0.86 -25.83 2.70
CA PHE A 267 -0.63 -24.42 2.39
C PHE A 267 0.85 -24.07 2.31
N THR A 268 1.21 -23.32 1.25
CA THR A 268 2.54 -22.74 1.03
C THR A 268 2.44 -21.24 0.90
N TYR A 269 3.32 -20.49 1.57
CA TYR A 269 3.35 -19.03 1.42
C TYR A 269 3.83 -18.63 0.03
N PRO A 270 3.29 -17.52 -0.54
CA PRO A 270 3.77 -17.00 -1.81
C PRO A 270 5.28 -16.79 -1.82
N GLY A 271 5.94 -17.30 -2.86
CA GLY A 271 7.40 -17.18 -3.01
C GLY A 271 8.24 -18.16 -2.16
N GLN A 272 7.60 -19.07 -1.41
CA GLN A 272 8.29 -20.16 -0.70
C GLN A 272 8.09 -21.47 -1.44
N ASN A 273 9.10 -22.37 -1.37
CA ASN A 273 9.05 -23.69 -1.98
C ASN A 273 8.60 -24.78 -1.01
N ALA A 274 8.74 -24.55 0.29
CA ALA A 274 8.37 -25.51 1.33
C ALA A 274 6.96 -25.22 1.86
N PRO A 275 6.09 -26.26 2.00
CA PRO A 275 4.79 -26.09 2.59
C PRO A 275 4.90 -25.72 4.08
N ALA A 276 4.09 -24.76 4.51
CA ALA A 276 3.97 -24.35 5.90
C ALA A 276 3.02 -25.27 6.70
N LEU A 277 2.05 -25.87 6.02
CA LEU A 277 1.12 -26.88 6.54
C LEU A 277 0.91 -27.97 5.48
N THR A 278 0.82 -29.22 5.94
CA THR A 278 0.66 -30.39 5.08
C THR A 278 -0.37 -31.33 5.66
N ASN A 279 -1.46 -31.56 4.92
CA ASN A 279 -2.51 -32.51 5.24
C ASN A 279 -3.08 -32.37 6.69
N ILE A 280 -3.35 -31.14 7.11
CA ILE A 280 -3.93 -30.86 8.44
C ILE A 280 -5.41 -31.20 8.45
N SER A 281 -5.83 -32.03 9.41
CA SER A 281 -7.23 -32.33 9.67
C SER A 281 -7.52 -32.18 11.15
N LEU A 282 -8.48 -31.30 11.51
CA LEU A 282 -8.92 -31.03 12.88
C LEU A 282 -10.42 -30.76 12.89
N ARG A 283 -11.10 -31.18 13.95
CA ARG A 283 -12.54 -30.91 14.12
C ARG A 283 -12.81 -30.42 15.53
N LEU A 284 -13.52 -29.29 15.62
CA LEU A 284 -13.95 -28.69 16.89
C LEU A 284 -15.48 -28.53 16.89
N GLY A 285 -16.12 -29.00 17.94
CA GLY A 285 -17.51 -28.71 18.20
C GLY A 285 -17.73 -27.26 18.62
N ALA A 286 -18.95 -26.74 18.48
CA ALA A 286 -19.29 -25.43 19.00
C ALA A 286 -19.10 -25.41 20.54
N GLY A 287 -18.40 -24.40 21.05
CA GLY A 287 -18.06 -24.28 22.48
C GLY A 287 -16.88 -25.13 22.93
N GLU A 288 -16.24 -25.89 22.06
CA GLU A 288 -15.04 -26.66 22.37
C GLU A 288 -13.79 -25.79 22.47
N ARG A 289 -12.86 -26.12 23.39
CA ARG A 289 -11.65 -25.33 23.66
C ARG A 289 -10.40 -26.16 23.36
N LEU A 290 -9.73 -25.81 22.25
CA LEU A 290 -8.54 -26.47 21.74
C LEU A 290 -7.29 -25.64 22.01
N GLY A 291 -6.28 -26.22 22.63
CA GLY A 291 -4.93 -25.69 22.66
C GLY A 291 -4.08 -26.25 21.52
N ILE A 292 -3.31 -25.39 20.85
CA ILE A 292 -2.36 -25.80 19.82
C ILE A 292 -0.95 -25.48 20.32
N ILE A 293 -0.14 -26.53 20.45
CA ILE A 293 1.25 -26.44 20.90
C ILE A 293 2.19 -27.02 19.84
N GLY A 294 3.47 -26.69 19.92
CA GLY A 294 4.47 -27.18 18.95
C GLY A 294 5.66 -26.24 18.87
N ARG A 295 6.75 -26.69 18.23
CA ARG A 295 7.98 -25.91 18.07
C ARG A 295 7.75 -24.61 17.30
N SER A 296 8.67 -23.64 17.45
CA SER A 296 8.68 -22.45 16.58
C SER A 296 8.81 -22.90 15.12
N GLY A 297 8.05 -22.28 14.23
CA GLY A 297 8.03 -22.65 12.80
C GLY A 297 7.15 -23.88 12.45
N SER A 298 6.47 -24.51 13.40
CA SER A 298 5.63 -25.70 13.12
C SER A 298 4.32 -25.41 12.38
N GLY A 299 3.99 -24.15 12.06
CA GLY A 299 2.80 -23.78 11.30
C GLY A 299 1.60 -23.28 12.11
N LYS A 300 1.71 -23.14 13.46
CA LYS A 300 0.61 -22.70 14.35
C LYS A 300 -0.02 -21.37 13.93
N SER A 301 0.78 -20.33 13.78
CA SER A 301 0.30 -18.99 13.34
C SER A 301 -0.19 -19.00 11.89
N THR A 302 0.31 -19.92 11.06
CA THR A 302 -0.19 -20.12 9.69
C THR A 302 -1.61 -20.65 9.72
N LEU A 303 -1.89 -21.63 10.61
CA LEU A 303 -3.24 -22.15 10.80
C LEU A 303 -4.20 -21.05 11.26
N ALA A 304 -3.80 -20.23 12.24
CA ALA A 304 -4.61 -19.08 12.69
C ALA A 304 -4.92 -18.09 11.55
N ARG A 305 -3.94 -17.80 10.69
CA ARG A 305 -4.13 -16.92 9.51
C ARG A 305 -5.09 -17.50 8.47
N LEU A 306 -5.09 -18.82 8.28
CA LEU A 306 -6.05 -19.50 7.40
C LEU A 306 -7.48 -19.45 7.96
N LEU A 307 -7.63 -19.60 9.28
CA LEU A 307 -8.94 -19.48 9.96
C LEU A 307 -9.53 -18.07 9.82
N MET A 308 -8.68 -17.05 9.80
CA MET A 308 -9.08 -15.65 9.54
C MET A 308 -9.31 -15.34 8.06
N ALA A 309 -9.19 -16.34 7.17
CA ALA A 309 -9.25 -16.17 5.73
C ALA A 309 -8.29 -15.09 5.19
N PHE A 310 -7.12 -14.87 5.84
CA PHE A 310 -6.07 -14.01 5.28
C PHE A 310 -5.41 -14.67 4.08
N TYR A 311 -5.39 -15.99 4.07
CA TYR A 311 -4.94 -16.84 2.97
C TYR A 311 -5.96 -17.95 2.76
N SER A 312 -6.08 -18.42 1.52
CA SER A 312 -6.82 -19.64 1.19
C SER A 312 -5.85 -20.82 1.17
N ALA A 313 -6.28 -21.96 1.69
CA ALA A 313 -5.51 -23.20 1.57
C ALA A 313 -5.33 -23.55 0.08
N ASP A 314 -4.17 -24.15 -0.25
CA ASP A 314 -3.87 -24.62 -1.61
C ASP A 314 -4.65 -25.90 -1.91
N GLU A 315 -4.79 -26.79 -0.89
CA GLU A 315 -5.56 -28.02 -0.94
C GLU A 315 -6.47 -28.13 0.29
N GLY A 316 -7.54 -28.90 0.17
CA GLY A 316 -8.51 -29.14 1.24
C GLY A 316 -9.48 -28.00 1.43
N GLN A 317 -10.18 -28.00 2.58
CA GLN A 317 -11.19 -27.00 2.89
C GLN A 317 -11.32 -26.76 4.40
N ILE A 318 -11.74 -25.57 4.77
CA ILE A 318 -12.05 -25.17 6.14
C ILE A 318 -13.54 -24.86 6.19
N LEU A 319 -14.27 -25.58 7.00
CA LEU A 319 -15.70 -25.42 7.19
C LEU A 319 -16.00 -24.78 8.53
N LEU A 320 -16.86 -23.81 8.55
CA LEU A 320 -17.41 -23.17 9.74
C LEU A 320 -18.93 -23.37 9.75
N ASP A 321 -19.45 -24.05 10.75
CA ASP A 321 -20.85 -24.50 10.82
C ASP A 321 -21.30 -25.21 9.53
N ASN A 322 -20.47 -26.09 8.97
CA ASN A 322 -20.63 -26.83 7.71
C ASN A 322 -20.63 -25.96 6.42
N LEU A 323 -20.24 -24.68 6.51
CA LEU A 323 -20.05 -23.80 5.35
C LEU A 323 -18.57 -23.60 5.09
N ASP A 324 -18.15 -23.69 3.84
CA ASP A 324 -16.76 -23.38 3.46
C ASP A 324 -16.48 -21.89 3.68
N LEU A 325 -15.34 -21.57 4.31
CA LEU A 325 -14.94 -20.17 4.57
C LEU A 325 -14.92 -19.32 3.29
N ARG A 326 -14.64 -19.93 2.14
CA ARG A 326 -14.61 -19.25 0.83
C ARG A 326 -15.97 -18.77 0.36
N GLN A 327 -17.07 -19.27 0.97
CA GLN A 327 -18.45 -18.89 0.64
C GLN A 327 -19.00 -17.77 1.52
N LEU A 328 -18.31 -17.48 2.64
CA LEU A 328 -18.69 -16.46 3.61
C LEU A 328 -18.14 -15.09 3.21
N ASP A 329 -18.86 -14.02 3.55
CA ASP A 329 -18.28 -12.67 3.48
C ASP A 329 -17.16 -12.55 4.51
N VAL A 330 -16.00 -12.06 4.08
CA VAL A 330 -14.80 -11.99 4.90
C VAL A 330 -14.97 -11.01 6.07
N ALA A 331 -15.75 -9.94 5.90
CA ALA A 331 -16.01 -9.01 7.00
C ALA A 331 -16.94 -9.62 8.05
N ASP A 332 -18.01 -10.31 7.62
CA ASP A 332 -18.92 -11.01 8.53
C ASP A 332 -18.20 -12.11 9.30
N LEU A 333 -17.36 -12.88 8.61
CA LEU A 333 -16.52 -13.90 9.23
C LEU A 333 -15.63 -13.28 10.33
N ARG A 334 -14.93 -12.19 10.03
CA ARG A 334 -14.00 -11.53 10.96
C ARG A 334 -14.69 -10.84 12.12
N HIS A 335 -15.94 -10.43 11.98
CA HIS A 335 -16.74 -9.92 13.10
C HIS A 335 -17.15 -11.01 14.09
N GLN A 336 -17.20 -12.27 13.64
CA GLN A 336 -17.61 -13.40 14.46
C GLN A 336 -16.41 -14.20 15.00
N ILE A 337 -15.18 -13.82 14.66
CA ILE A 337 -13.96 -14.41 15.19
C ILE A 337 -13.14 -13.33 15.91
N GLY A 338 -13.02 -13.43 17.22
CA GLY A 338 -12.10 -12.60 17.97
C GLY A 338 -10.66 -13.11 17.75
N TYR A 339 -9.84 -12.31 17.09
CA TYR A 339 -8.49 -12.70 16.71
C TYR A 339 -7.42 -11.86 17.41
N VAL A 340 -6.47 -12.53 18.06
CA VAL A 340 -5.23 -11.92 18.56
C VAL A 340 -4.06 -12.66 17.94
N ALA A 341 -3.23 -11.96 17.15
CA ALA A 341 -1.96 -12.50 16.68
C ALA A 341 -0.81 -11.98 17.54
N HIS A 342 0.29 -12.71 17.52
CA HIS A 342 1.50 -12.41 18.28
C HIS A 342 2.04 -10.98 18.02
N ASP A 343 2.04 -10.52 16.77
CA ASP A 343 2.70 -9.29 16.31
C ASP A 343 1.74 -8.27 15.65
N LEU A 344 0.50 -8.17 16.10
CA LEU A 344 -0.39 -7.12 15.58
C LEU A 344 0.00 -5.75 16.15
N PRO A 345 0.28 -4.74 15.28
CA PRO A 345 0.52 -3.39 15.74
C PRO A 345 -0.79 -2.70 16.13
N LEU A 346 -0.71 -1.77 17.06
CA LEU A 346 -1.77 -0.79 17.26
C LEU A 346 -1.65 0.32 16.21
N LEU A 347 -2.77 0.92 15.85
CA LEU A 347 -2.78 2.07 14.95
C LEU A 347 -2.52 3.36 15.73
N ALA A 348 -1.92 4.35 15.10
CA ALA A 348 -1.78 5.67 15.69
C ALA A 348 -3.17 6.26 15.98
N GLY A 349 -3.33 6.82 17.19
CA GLY A 349 -4.60 7.35 17.70
C GLY A 349 -4.71 7.17 19.20
N SER A 350 -5.90 7.29 19.73
CA SER A 350 -6.18 7.11 21.16
C SER A 350 -6.33 5.62 21.53
N LEU A 351 -6.32 5.34 22.83
CA LEU A 351 -6.64 4.03 23.37
C LEU A 351 -8.08 3.62 22.97
N ARG A 352 -9.04 4.56 23.04
CA ARG A 352 -10.42 4.37 22.58
C ARG A 352 -10.49 3.95 21.12
N ASP A 353 -9.82 4.69 20.22
CA ASP A 353 -9.79 4.38 18.78
C ASP A 353 -9.30 2.96 18.51
N ASN A 354 -8.27 2.53 19.26
CA ASN A 354 -7.72 1.20 19.13
C ASN A 354 -8.62 0.11 19.70
N LEU A 355 -9.34 0.36 20.77
CA LEU A 355 -10.32 -0.57 21.33
C LEU A 355 -11.51 -0.77 20.39
N THR A 356 -12.07 0.33 19.88
CA THR A 356 -13.30 0.33 19.07
C THR A 356 -13.05 0.13 17.58
N LEU A 357 -11.83 -0.16 17.18
CA LEU A 357 -11.47 -0.41 15.78
C LEU A 357 -12.28 -1.59 15.22
N GLY A 358 -13.08 -1.32 14.17
CA GLY A 358 -14.02 -2.29 13.60
C GLY A 358 -15.37 -2.39 14.34
N ALA A 359 -15.54 -1.71 15.49
CA ALA A 359 -16.75 -1.76 16.32
C ALA A 359 -17.32 -0.35 16.58
N ARG A 360 -17.58 0.41 15.51
CA ARG A 360 -17.91 1.85 15.54
C ARG A 360 -19.14 2.20 16.38
N TYR A 361 -20.10 1.29 16.57
CA TYR A 361 -21.38 1.52 17.26
C TYR A 361 -21.48 0.81 18.61
N ILE A 362 -20.35 0.50 19.23
CA ILE A 362 -20.32 -0.16 20.53
C ILE A 362 -20.67 0.87 21.64
N SER A 363 -21.40 0.42 22.67
CA SER A 363 -21.70 1.26 23.82
C SER A 363 -20.48 1.42 24.74
N ASP A 364 -20.36 2.57 25.38
CA ASP A 364 -19.32 2.83 26.37
C ASP A 364 -19.35 1.81 27.52
N ALA A 365 -20.53 1.36 27.92
CA ALA A 365 -20.68 0.32 28.94
C ALA A 365 -20.00 -0.99 28.52
N ARG A 366 -20.20 -1.43 27.28
CA ARG A 366 -19.57 -2.65 26.77
C ARG A 366 -18.05 -2.47 26.62
N MET A 367 -17.59 -1.31 26.16
CA MET A 367 -16.17 -1.00 26.09
C MET A 367 -15.51 -1.06 27.48
N LEU A 368 -16.16 -0.50 28.51
CA LEU A 368 -15.66 -0.51 29.88
C LEU A 368 -15.63 -1.94 30.44
N GLU A 369 -16.69 -2.73 30.25
CA GLU A 369 -16.76 -4.13 30.68
C GLU A 369 -15.56 -4.93 30.14
N VAL A 370 -15.28 -4.81 28.85
CA VAL A 370 -14.17 -5.53 28.22
C VAL A 370 -12.81 -4.95 28.64
N ALA A 371 -12.71 -3.64 28.84
CA ALA A 371 -11.50 -3.00 29.35
C ALA A 371 -11.18 -3.45 30.80
N GLU A 372 -12.20 -3.66 31.63
CA GLU A 372 -12.03 -4.25 32.96
C GLU A 372 -11.60 -5.72 32.92
N LEU A 373 -12.20 -6.49 32.02
CA LEU A 373 -11.84 -7.90 31.82
C LEU A 373 -10.34 -8.05 31.49
N THR A 374 -9.84 -7.21 30.61
CA THR A 374 -8.46 -7.29 30.07
C THR A 374 -7.44 -6.46 30.85
N GLY A 375 -7.87 -5.67 31.84
CA GLY A 375 -7.00 -4.78 32.62
C GLY A 375 -6.67 -3.46 31.92
N VAL A 376 -7.26 -3.16 30.76
CA VAL A 376 -7.03 -1.90 30.02
C VAL A 376 -7.60 -0.69 30.79
N VAL A 377 -8.61 -0.90 31.65
CA VAL A 377 -9.15 0.16 32.50
C VAL A 377 -8.09 0.76 33.42
N ASP A 378 -7.18 -0.07 33.96
CA ASP A 378 -6.12 0.39 34.84
C ASP A 378 -5.11 1.25 34.06
N LEU A 379 -4.86 0.88 32.81
CA LEU A 379 -4.04 1.67 31.89
C LEU A 379 -4.65 3.04 31.60
N ALA A 380 -5.97 3.12 31.42
CA ALA A 380 -6.68 4.37 31.23
C ALA A 380 -6.67 5.23 32.50
N ARG A 381 -6.89 4.62 33.68
CA ARG A 381 -6.89 5.33 34.97
C ARG A 381 -5.54 5.98 35.33
N GLN A 382 -4.44 5.38 34.89
CA GLN A 382 -3.08 5.89 35.15
C GLN A 382 -2.72 7.14 34.31
N HIS A 383 -3.55 7.54 33.37
CA HIS A 383 -3.25 8.68 32.48
C HIS A 383 -4.31 9.77 32.59
N PRO A 384 -3.92 11.06 32.64
CA PRO A 384 -4.87 12.18 32.78
C PRO A 384 -5.97 12.22 31.71
N GLN A 385 -5.68 11.78 30.48
CA GLN A 385 -6.60 11.72 29.37
C GLN A 385 -7.47 10.44 29.34
N GLY A 386 -7.31 9.53 30.29
CA GLY A 386 -8.08 8.29 30.32
C GLY A 386 -8.00 7.48 29.03
N PHE A 387 -9.14 7.16 28.45
CA PHE A 387 -9.23 6.41 27.18
C PHE A 387 -8.81 7.24 25.96
N GLU A 388 -8.72 8.55 26.05
CA GLU A 388 -8.20 9.42 24.99
C GLU A 388 -6.65 9.50 25.00
N ARG A 389 -5.99 8.75 25.86
CA ARG A 389 -4.53 8.61 25.88
C ARG A 389 -4.02 8.16 24.53
N PRO A 390 -3.02 8.86 23.91
CA PRO A 390 -2.40 8.43 22.68
C PRO A 390 -1.57 7.15 22.91
N VAL A 391 -1.66 6.22 21.97
CA VAL A 391 -0.88 4.95 22.01
C VAL A 391 0.43 5.06 21.23
N GLY A 392 0.61 6.10 20.42
CA GLY A 392 1.77 6.30 19.55
C GLY A 392 1.71 5.45 18.28
N GLU A 393 2.69 5.65 17.39
CA GLU A 393 2.83 4.84 16.20
C GLU A 393 3.15 3.40 16.58
N ARG A 394 2.42 2.43 16.02
CA ARG A 394 2.51 0.99 16.33
C ARG A 394 2.38 0.65 17.83
N GLY A 395 1.83 1.56 18.65
CA GLY A 395 1.66 1.37 20.08
C GLY A 395 2.93 1.55 20.91
N GLN A 396 3.92 2.29 20.41
CA GLN A 396 5.24 2.47 21.06
C GLN A 396 5.19 3.16 22.42
N LEU A 397 4.09 3.88 22.74
CA LEU A 397 3.91 4.51 24.07
C LEU A 397 3.37 3.55 25.10
N LEU A 398 3.14 2.28 24.75
CA LEU A 398 2.67 1.23 25.65
C LEU A 398 3.74 0.15 25.81
N SER A 399 3.78 -0.49 26.98
CA SER A 399 4.57 -1.70 27.17
C SER A 399 4.05 -2.87 26.33
N GLY A 400 4.85 -3.92 26.13
CA GLY A 400 4.45 -5.13 25.40
C GLY A 400 3.16 -5.74 25.92
N GLY A 401 3.07 -5.94 27.24
CA GLY A 401 1.88 -6.49 27.91
C GLY A 401 0.66 -5.58 27.80
N GLN A 402 0.85 -4.25 27.89
CA GLN A 402 -0.22 -3.29 27.69
C GLN A 402 -0.76 -3.33 26.25
N ARG A 403 0.11 -3.45 25.24
CA ARG A 403 -0.32 -3.64 23.84
C ARG A 403 -1.14 -4.92 23.68
N GLN A 404 -0.69 -6.02 24.25
CA GLN A 404 -1.42 -7.29 24.21
C GLN A 404 -2.79 -7.20 24.90
N ALA A 405 -2.90 -6.51 26.04
CA ALA A 405 -4.17 -6.28 26.72
C ALA A 405 -5.16 -5.50 25.82
N VAL A 406 -4.69 -4.48 25.10
CA VAL A 406 -5.51 -3.71 24.15
C VAL A 406 -5.96 -4.58 22.98
N LEU A 407 -5.06 -5.38 22.38
CA LEU A 407 -5.39 -6.30 21.29
C LEU A 407 -6.43 -7.34 21.73
N LEU A 408 -6.28 -7.88 22.92
CA LEU A 408 -7.24 -8.81 23.49
C LEU A 408 -8.60 -8.15 23.73
N ALA A 409 -8.62 -6.94 24.30
CA ALA A 409 -9.86 -6.18 24.49
C ALA A 409 -10.59 -5.95 23.15
N ARG A 410 -9.86 -5.55 22.12
CA ARG A 410 -10.42 -5.42 20.76
C ARG A 410 -11.07 -6.72 20.26
N ALA A 411 -10.39 -7.86 20.45
CA ALA A 411 -10.89 -9.16 20.02
C ALA A 411 -12.16 -9.59 20.75
N LEU A 412 -12.32 -9.17 22.02
CA LEU A 412 -13.47 -9.54 22.86
C LEU A 412 -14.66 -8.57 22.74
N LEU A 413 -14.44 -7.39 22.14
CA LEU A 413 -15.39 -6.29 22.21
C LEU A 413 -16.75 -6.61 21.55
N LEU A 414 -16.73 -7.31 20.41
CA LEU A 414 -17.91 -7.72 19.66
C LEU A 414 -18.59 -8.99 20.18
N ASP A 415 -18.10 -9.54 21.28
CA ASP A 415 -18.60 -10.80 21.88
C ASP A 415 -18.63 -12.00 20.92
N PRO A 416 -17.55 -12.26 20.19
CA PRO A 416 -17.56 -13.27 19.13
C PRO A 416 -17.77 -14.66 19.69
N PRO A 417 -18.48 -15.56 18.95
CA PRO A 417 -18.67 -16.95 19.35
C PRO A 417 -17.38 -17.81 19.25
N ILE A 418 -16.41 -17.33 18.48
CA ILE A 418 -15.14 -18.01 18.25
C ILE A 418 -13.99 -17.10 18.64
N LEU A 419 -13.00 -17.65 19.33
CA LEU A 419 -11.74 -16.98 19.65
C LEU A 419 -10.55 -17.74 19.08
N VAL A 420 -9.67 -17.01 18.40
CA VAL A 420 -8.36 -17.50 17.94
C VAL A 420 -7.29 -16.62 18.55
N LEU A 421 -6.61 -17.13 19.55
CA LEU A 421 -5.62 -16.42 20.33
C LEU A 421 -4.23 -17.02 20.09
N ASP A 422 -3.36 -16.26 19.43
CA ASP A 422 -1.98 -16.66 19.12
C ASP A 422 -1.02 -15.90 20.05
N GLU A 423 -0.49 -16.58 21.06
CA GLU A 423 0.41 -16.07 22.10
C GLU A 423 -0.13 -14.80 22.81
N PRO A 424 -1.38 -14.82 23.33
CA PRO A 424 -2.06 -13.61 23.80
C PRO A 424 -1.42 -12.96 25.03
N THR A 425 -0.51 -13.66 25.73
CA THR A 425 0.13 -13.20 26.98
C THR A 425 1.64 -13.22 26.93
N SER A 426 2.27 -13.39 25.76
CA SER A 426 3.73 -13.58 25.62
C SER A 426 4.56 -12.44 26.22
N ALA A 427 4.05 -11.21 26.20
CA ALA A 427 4.71 -10.01 26.71
C ALA A 427 4.20 -9.57 28.12
N MET A 428 3.33 -10.36 28.75
CA MET A 428 2.80 -10.07 30.09
C MET A 428 3.67 -10.70 31.19
N ASP A 429 3.72 -10.05 32.34
CA ASP A 429 4.25 -10.64 33.57
C ASP A 429 3.28 -11.70 34.13
N ASN A 430 3.79 -12.57 35.01
CA ASN A 430 3.01 -13.68 35.52
C ASN A 430 1.77 -13.26 36.34
N THR A 431 1.85 -12.13 37.06
CA THR A 431 0.71 -11.63 37.85
C THR A 431 -0.41 -11.14 36.97
N SER A 432 -0.08 -10.35 35.96
CA SER A 432 -1.04 -9.86 34.95
C SER A 432 -1.66 -11.00 34.15
N GLU A 433 -0.86 -12.00 33.78
CA GLU A 433 -1.33 -13.19 33.08
C GLU A 433 -2.31 -14.00 33.94
N ASP A 434 -2.01 -14.23 35.22
CA ASP A 434 -2.88 -15.00 36.13
C ASP A 434 -4.24 -14.32 36.34
N LEU A 435 -4.26 -13.01 36.52
CA LEU A 435 -5.49 -12.23 36.61
C LEU A 435 -6.31 -12.31 35.30
N LEU A 436 -5.66 -12.12 34.19
CA LEU A 436 -6.30 -12.22 32.87
C LEU A 436 -6.85 -13.64 32.66
N ARG A 437 -6.08 -14.68 32.95
CA ARG A 437 -6.49 -16.08 32.81
C ARG A 437 -7.74 -16.39 33.64
N GLN A 438 -7.81 -15.93 34.89
CA GLN A 438 -8.97 -16.14 35.77
C GLN A 438 -10.23 -15.46 35.21
N ARG A 439 -10.09 -14.23 34.65
CA ARG A 439 -11.18 -13.49 34.05
C ARG A 439 -11.63 -14.13 32.74
N LEU A 440 -10.69 -14.49 31.86
CA LEU A 440 -10.94 -15.18 30.61
C LEU A 440 -11.60 -16.55 30.79
N HIS A 441 -11.22 -17.29 31.82
CA HIS A 441 -11.79 -18.61 32.10
C HIS A 441 -13.33 -18.57 32.25
N LYS A 442 -13.85 -17.53 32.88
CA LYS A 442 -15.29 -17.31 33.00
C LYS A 442 -15.92 -16.86 31.68
N TRP A 443 -15.21 -16.01 30.94
CA TRP A 443 -15.73 -15.39 29.72
C TRP A 443 -15.79 -16.34 28.51
N VAL A 444 -14.86 -17.30 28.42
CA VAL A 444 -14.80 -18.28 27.32
C VAL A 444 -15.78 -19.45 27.46
N GLN A 445 -16.56 -19.52 28.54
CA GLN A 445 -17.56 -20.57 28.72
C GLN A 445 -18.61 -20.51 27.62
N GLY A 446 -18.86 -21.65 26.97
CA GLY A 446 -19.81 -21.76 25.85
C GLY A 446 -19.31 -21.20 24.52
N LYS A 447 -18.06 -20.71 24.45
CA LYS A 447 -17.44 -20.19 23.21
C LYS A 447 -16.39 -21.16 22.69
N THR A 448 -16.25 -21.21 21.38
CA THR A 448 -15.19 -22.00 20.73
C THR A 448 -13.86 -21.25 20.87
N LEU A 449 -12.86 -21.91 21.45
CA LEU A 449 -11.54 -21.31 21.69
C LEU A 449 -10.46 -22.12 20.98
N ILE A 450 -9.64 -21.45 20.20
CA ILE A 450 -8.36 -21.94 19.66
C ILE A 450 -7.26 -21.10 20.31
N LEU A 451 -6.50 -21.73 21.19
CA LEU A 451 -5.42 -21.08 21.92
C LEU A 451 -4.07 -21.65 21.49
N ILE A 452 -3.25 -20.82 20.86
CA ILE A 452 -1.86 -21.12 20.54
C ILE A 452 -1.01 -20.51 21.63
N THR A 453 -0.25 -21.33 22.36
CA THR A 453 0.62 -20.81 23.43
C THR A 453 1.75 -21.78 23.79
N HIS A 454 2.84 -21.20 24.26
CA HIS A 454 3.94 -21.93 24.91
C HIS A 454 3.85 -21.87 26.43
N ARG A 455 2.93 -21.11 27.00
CA ARG A 455 2.75 -20.93 28.45
C ARG A 455 1.82 -21.98 29.01
N ALA A 456 2.37 -22.82 29.90
CA ALA A 456 1.63 -23.91 30.54
C ALA A 456 0.44 -23.42 31.40
N SER A 457 0.54 -22.24 32.01
CA SER A 457 -0.52 -21.59 32.80
C SER A 457 -1.80 -21.39 31.95
N MET A 458 -1.65 -20.94 30.70
CA MET A 458 -2.76 -20.67 29.80
C MET A 458 -3.46 -21.93 29.29
N LEU A 459 -2.81 -23.10 29.34
CA LEU A 459 -3.43 -24.39 28.99
C LEU A 459 -4.57 -24.78 29.91
N SER A 460 -4.73 -24.13 31.09
CA SER A 460 -5.90 -24.32 31.95
C SER A 460 -7.22 -23.83 31.29
N LEU A 461 -7.16 -23.02 30.24
CA LEU A 461 -8.33 -22.53 29.50
C LEU A 461 -8.87 -23.54 28.47
N VAL A 462 -8.13 -24.61 28.18
CA VAL A 462 -8.47 -25.57 27.13
C VAL A 462 -8.63 -26.99 27.70
N ASP A 463 -9.45 -27.79 27.03
CA ASP A 463 -9.79 -29.17 27.43
C ASP A 463 -9.09 -30.20 26.51
N ARG A 464 -8.72 -29.80 25.31
CA ARG A 464 -8.10 -30.62 24.26
C ARG A 464 -6.83 -29.98 23.78
N LEU A 465 -5.83 -30.79 23.39
CA LEU A 465 -4.58 -30.33 22.82
C LEU A 465 -4.32 -30.99 21.49
N ALA A 466 -3.87 -30.17 20.52
CA ALA A 466 -3.26 -30.62 19.28
C ALA A 466 -1.77 -30.21 19.27
N VAL A 467 -0.91 -31.13 18.86
CA VAL A 467 0.53 -30.88 18.71
C VAL A 467 0.85 -30.75 17.24
N LEU A 468 1.38 -29.61 16.85
CA LEU A 468 1.90 -29.36 15.50
C LEU A 468 3.42 -29.52 15.49
N ASP A 469 3.94 -30.31 14.53
CA ASP A 469 5.36 -30.38 14.25
C ASP A 469 5.60 -30.46 12.73
N ASN A 470 6.52 -29.64 12.23
CA ASN A 470 6.89 -29.57 10.81
C ASN A 470 5.68 -29.50 9.85
N GLY A 471 4.67 -28.72 10.19
CA GLY A 471 3.46 -28.54 9.37
C GLY A 471 2.45 -29.68 9.44
N HIS A 472 2.59 -30.65 10.35
CA HIS A 472 1.68 -31.78 10.53
C HIS A 472 1.09 -31.78 11.96
N VAL A 473 -0.12 -32.34 12.12
CA VAL A 473 -0.66 -32.69 13.43
C VAL A 473 -0.11 -34.06 13.83
N VAL A 474 0.73 -34.08 14.86
CA VAL A 474 1.38 -35.30 15.35
C VAL A 474 0.67 -35.93 16.56
N ALA A 475 -0.16 -35.16 17.24
CA ALA A 475 -1.06 -35.67 18.28
C ALA A 475 -2.28 -34.76 18.40
N ASP A 476 -3.43 -35.35 18.74
CA ASP A 476 -4.69 -34.66 19.00
C ASP A 476 -5.54 -35.47 19.98
N GLY A 477 -6.00 -34.87 21.07
CA GLY A 477 -6.81 -35.56 22.06
C GLY A 477 -7.01 -34.78 23.36
N PRO A 478 -7.60 -35.40 24.39
CA PRO A 478 -7.76 -34.79 25.70
C PRO A 478 -6.43 -34.29 26.28
N LYS A 479 -6.46 -33.12 26.89
CA LYS A 479 -5.25 -32.39 27.35
C LYS A 479 -4.32 -33.26 28.17
N GLU A 480 -4.84 -33.97 29.16
CA GLU A 480 -4.05 -34.81 30.08
C GLU A 480 -3.34 -35.95 29.34
N ALA A 481 -4.03 -36.59 28.39
CA ALA A 481 -3.47 -37.68 27.59
C ALA A 481 -2.33 -37.22 26.68
N VAL A 482 -2.49 -36.04 26.03
CA VAL A 482 -1.45 -35.47 25.18
C VAL A 482 -0.24 -35.04 26.02
N ILE A 483 -0.44 -34.41 27.18
CA ILE A 483 0.65 -34.02 28.08
C ILE A 483 1.42 -35.25 28.58
N GLU A 484 0.74 -36.31 28.91
CA GLU A 484 1.38 -37.55 29.36
C GLU A 484 2.19 -38.21 28.21
N ALA A 485 1.63 -38.21 26.97
CA ALA A 485 2.33 -38.73 25.80
C ALA A 485 3.60 -37.91 25.48
N LEU A 486 3.55 -36.59 25.63
CA LEU A 486 4.72 -35.72 25.46
C LEU A 486 5.80 -35.99 26.50
N ARG A 487 5.40 -36.15 27.77
CA ARG A 487 6.36 -36.52 28.88
C ARG A 487 7.04 -37.83 28.63
N LYS A 488 6.35 -38.80 28.03
CA LYS A 488 6.89 -40.13 27.71
C LYS A 488 7.69 -40.19 26.40
N GLY A 489 7.88 -39.03 25.72
CA GLY A 489 8.58 -38.98 24.45
C GLY A 489 7.87 -39.72 23.29
N ARG A 490 6.56 -40.02 23.45
CA ARG A 490 5.75 -40.74 22.43
C ARG A 490 5.16 -39.82 21.36
N VAL A 491 5.39 -38.54 21.48
CA VAL A 491 4.96 -37.50 20.52
C VAL A 491 6.22 -36.72 20.14
N GLY A 492 6.74 -37.00 18.97
CA GLY A 492 7.91 -36.39 18.39
C GLY A 492 8.01 -36.77 16.90
N PRO A 493 8.92 -36.17 16.13
CA PRO A 493 9.06 -36.57 14.75
C PRO A 493 9.25 -38.09 14.72
N ALA A 494 8.41 -38.77 13.91
CA ALA A 494 8.60 -40.18 13.64
C ALA A 494 10.07 -40.35 13.26
N SER A 495 10.83 -41.08 14.08
CA SER A 495 12.18 -41.47 13.73
C SER A 495 12.16 -42.14 12.34
N LEU A 496 12.78 -41.47 11.39
CA LEU A 496 13.14 -42.07 10.12
C LEU A 496 13.99 -43.30 10.37
#